data_20bb4850df75056fdbba1bb6789c7e72
#
_entry.id   20bb4850df75056fdbba1bb6789c7e72
#
_cell.length_a   1.000
_cell.length_b   1.000
_cell.length_c   1.000
_cell.angle_alpha   90.00
_cell.angle_beta   90.00
_cell.angle_gamma   90.00
#
_symmetry.space_group_name_H-M   'P 1'
#
loop_
_entity.id
_entity.type
_entity.pdbx_description
1 polymer ?
#
loop_
_entity_poly.entity_id
_entity_poly.type
_entity_poly.pdbx_seq_one_letter_code
_entity_poly.pdbx_strand_id
1 'polypeptide(L)'
;MGWLVIGFSIFSTNISSEHLVGLASSGAERGIAVGHFEWLAVIFIIMLGWIFAPIFLKSQVHTIPELIGRKFGNSARKIFSGLSIFTYIFTKIAITLLAGGILLKEILGWNFVTSTVIILLFTGIYTIIGGLRSVMYTQIFQAVVFLIGGFLVLFFGIEAIGGFNTLFTELPSGHWQIFKPITDHDFPWLGILVGAPILAAWYWLADQYIVQRILSARNLKEAKKGTLLAAGLKLFPILLFIIPGMVAIQLNSSISSNGAYASLFNSNIFPVGIKGVILSGFFAALMSSLASAFNSTATLIAYDFIKGDNPETNDEQLVLVGRLSTIFIVVGSIMFIPMLKLFSDGMYVNLQSMQAYISPPIVVVFLLGLFWKRATSYAVIWTLIIGEIIGLLRLVADYFVLESNLTNTIVLNFVSLNYLYFAGILFSFSSFIFLVVSLVTSEKTEKLYSINKMAFNTNKINN
;
A
#
# COMPACT_ATOMS: atom_id res chain seq x y z
N MET A 1 12.58 -17.99 -2.90
CA MET A 1 11.55 -18.00 -3.96
C MET A 1 12.16 -17.67 -5.31
N GLY A 2 11.56 -18.15 -6.44
CA GLY A 2 11.95 -17.77 -7.79
C GLY A 2 11.28 -16.49 -8.25
N TRP A 3 11.78 -15.91 -9.34
CA TRP A 3 11.35 -14.59 -9.84
C TRP A 3 9.87 -14.49 -10.23
N LEU A 4 9.28 -15.56 -10.79
CA LEU A 4 7.85 -15.59 -11.12
C LEU A 4 6.98 -15.42 -9.86
N VAL A 5 7.28 -16.18 -8.80
CA VAL A 5 6.57 -16.09 -7.52
C VAL A 5 6.71 -14.69 -6.93
N ILE A 6 7.91 -14.13 -6.95
CA ILE A 6 8.18 -12.78 -6.42
C ILE A 6 7.41 -11.72 -7.21
N GLY A 7 7.50 -11.75 -8.54
CA GLY A 7 6.88 -10.75 -9.40
C GLY A 7 5.36 -10.73 -9.30
N PHE A 8 4.73 -11.90 -9.46
CA PHE A 8 3.28 -12.02 -9.31
C PHE A 8 2.82 -11.73 -7.88
N SER A 9 3.59 -12.13 -6.85
CA SER A 9 3.23 -11.84 -5.48
C SER A 9 3.31 -10.35 -5.15
N ILE A 10 4.32 -9.62 -5.61
CA ILE A 10 4.41 -8.15 -5.46
C ILE A 10 3.20 -7.49 -6.13
N PHE A 11 2.91 -7.86 -7.36
CA PHE A 11 1.78 -7.32 -8.11
C PHE A 11 0.43 -7.62 -7.42
N SER A 12 0.16 -8.89 -7.12
CA SER A 12 -1.09 -9.32 -6.50
C SER A 12 -1.28 -8.78 -5.08
N THR A 13 -0.18 -8.56 -4.34
CA THR A 13 -0.22 -7.92 -3.03
C THR A 13 -0.70 -6.48 -3.11
N ASN A 14 -0.23 -5.73 -4.11
CA ASN A 14 -0.61 -4.33 -4.29
C ASN A 14 -2.02 -4.19 -4.83
N ILE A 15 -2.44 -5.03 -5.79
CA ILE A 15 -3.78 -4.94 -6.36
C ILE A 15 -4.81 -5.48 -5.35
N SER A 16 -5.74 -4.63 -4.98
CA SER A 16 -6.79 -4.93 -3.98
C SER A 16 -8.13 -4.34 -4.39
N SER A 17 -9.11 -4.47 -3.51
CA SER A 17 -10.41 -3.79 -3.67
C SER A 17 -10.29 -2.26 -3.72
N GLU A 18 -9.23 -1.68 -3.17
CA GLU A 18 -8.97 -0.23 -3.30
C GLU A 18 -8.79 0.18 -4.77
N HIS A 19 -8.27 -0.71 -5.63
CA HIS A 19 -8.17 -0.48 -7.06
C HIS A 19 -9.52 -0.69 -7.76
N LEU A 20 -10.25 -1.75 -7.38
CA LEU A 20 -11.55 -2.06 -7.96
C LEU A 20 -12.62 -1.00 -7.63
N VAL A 21 -12.62 -0.54 -6.40
CA VAL A 21 -13.62 0.41 -5.91
C VAL A 21 -13.08 1.83 -6.00
N GLY A 22 -11.92 2.09 -5.38
CA GLY A 22 -11.39 3.43 -5.24
C GLY A 22 -10.73 3.98 -6.50
N LEU A 23 -9.76 3.25 -7.08
CA LEU A 23 -9.02 3.73 -8.26
C LEU A 23 -9.94 3.84 -9.49
N ALA A 24 -10.85 2.89 -9.68
CA ALA A 24 -11.82 2.95 -10.78
C ALA A 24 -12.79 4.12 -10.63
N SER A 25 -13.31 4.35 -9.42
CA SER A 25 -14.20 5.50 -9.17
C SER A 25 -13.47 6.84 -9.29
N SER A 26 -12.21 6.92 -8.84
CA SER A 26 -11.36 8.09 -9.08
C SER A 26 -11.09 8.29 -10.58
N GLY A 27 -10.95 7.22 -11.36
CA GLY A 27 -10.90 7.28 -12.82
C GLY A 27 -12.17 7.86 -13.43
N ALA A 28 -13.34 7.42 -12.96
CA ALA A 28 -14.64 7.95 -13.38
C ALA A 28 -14.80 9.44 -13.07
N GLU A 29 -14.40 9.87 -11.86
CA GLU A 29 -14.59 11.24 -11.38
C GLU A 29 -13.51 12.22 -11.87
N ARG A 30 -12.26 11.80 -11.92
CA ARG A 30 -11.07 12.65 -12.10
C ARG A 30 -10.29 12.36 -13.38
N GLY A 31 -10.59 11.25 -14.04
CA GLY A 31 -9.92 10.81 -15.26
C GLY A 31 -8.52 10.22 -15.01
N ILE A 32 -7.65 10.34 -16.00
CA ILE A 32 -6.35 9.64 -16.05
C ILE A 32 -5.31 10.18 -15.07
N ALA A 33 -5.52 11.36 -14.48
CA ALA A 33 -4.55 11.98 -13.56
C ALA A 33 -4.25 11.08 -12.33
N VAL A 34 -5.21 10.31 -11.85
CA VAL A 34 -4.99 9.36 -10.75
C VAL A 34 -3.93 8.30 -11.09
N GLY A 35 -3.67 8.05 -12.36
CA GLY A 35 -2.65 7.10 -12.85
C GLY A 35 -1.21 7.45 -12.49
N HIS A 36 -0.93 8.66 -12.01
CA HIS A 36 0.41 9.05 -11.56
C HIS A 36 0.96 8.10 -10.49
N PHE A 37 0.13 7.62 -9.56
CA PHE A 37 0.56 6.68 -8.52
C PHE A 37 0.98 5.32 -9.13
N GLU A 38 0.30 4.89 -10.20
CA GLU A 38 0.60 3.65 -10.88
C GLU A 38 1.93 3.74 -11.68
N TRP A 39 2.16 4.87 -12.36
CA TRP A 39 3.41 5.12 -13.10
C TRP A 39 4.62 5.26 -12.16
N LEU A 40 4.47 6.01 -11.06
CA LEU A 40 5.52 6.14 -10.06
C LEU A 40 5.89 4.78 -9.46
N ALA A 41 4.92 3.90 -9.23
CA ALA A 41 5.15 2.56 -8.72
C ALA A 41 6.15 1.77 -9.56
N VAL A 42 6.10 1.89 -10.89
CA VAL A 42 7.05 1.21 -11.81
C VAL A 42 8.49 1.58 -11.48
N ILE A 43 8.74 2.88 -11.31
CA ILE A 43 10.08 3.41 -11.00
C ILE A 43 10.57 2.86 -9.65
N PHE A 44 9.73 2.94 -8.62
CA PHE A 44 10.10 2.51 -7.27
C PHE A 44 10.26 0.99 -7.15
N ILE A 45 9.49 0.19 -7.89
CA ILE A 45 9.67 -1.28 -7.95
C ILE A 45 11.01 -1.63 -8.61
N ILE A 46 11.43 -0.90 -9.65
CA ILE A 46 12.77 -1.06 -10.23
C ILE A 46 13.84 -0.67 -9.22
N MET A 47 13.69 0.46 -8.52
CA MET A 47 14.61 0.86 -7.45
C MET A 47 14.69 -0.19 -6.33
N LEU A 48 13.57 -0.79 -5.95
CA LEU A 48 13.53 -1.89 -4.98
C LEU A 48 14.45 -3.05 -5.40
N GLY A 49 14.41 -3.46 -6.67
CA GLY A 49 15.22 -4.58 -7.19
C GLY A 49 16.69 -4.26 -7.35
N TRP A 50 17.03 -3.04 -7.80
CA TRP A 50 18.41 -2.70 -8.17
C TRP A 50 19.19 -1.98 -7.08
N ILE A 51 18.54 -1.20 -6.25
CA ILE A 51 19.19 -0.41 -5.18
C ILE A 51 19.00 -1.10 -3.82
N PHE A 52 17.78 -1.47 -3.46
CA PHE A 52 17.44 -1.91 -2.11
C PHE A 52 17.57 -3.42 -1.89
N ALA A 53 17.21 -4.26 -2.88
CA ALA A 53 17.34 -5.71 -2.74
C ALA A 53 18.76 -6.17 -2.44
N PRO A 54 19.84 -5.60 -3.03
CA PRO A 54 21.22 -5.90 -2.62
C PRO A 54 21.47 -5.64 -1.13
N ILE A 55 20.96 -4.52 -0.60
CA ILE A 55 21.11 -4.15 0.82
C ILE A 55 20.37 -5.16 1.70
N PHE A 56 19.12 -5.44 1.38
CA PHE A 56 18.25 -6.32 2.16
C PHE A 56 18.78 -7.75 2.22
N LEU A 57 19.11 -8.32 1.07
CA LEU A 57 19.58 -9.71 0.99
C LEU A 57 20.95 -9.90 1.64
N LYS A 58 21.86 -8.92 1.52
CA LYS A 58 23.16 -8.96 2.21
C LYS A 58 23.02 -8.83 3.73
N SER A 59 22.04 -8.05 4.19
CA SER A 59 21.79 -7.85 5.61
C SER A 59 21.21 -9.09 6.30
N GLN A 60 20.67 -10.05 5.56
CA GLN A 60 20.02 -11.26 6.09
C GLN A 60 19.01 -10.96 7.19
N VAL A 61 18.23 -9.89 7.00
CA VAL A 61 17.14 -9.49 7.91
C VAL A 61 15.84 -10.14 7.48
N HIS A 62 14.93 -10.34 8.42
CA HIS A 62 13.58 -10.84 8.17
C HIS A 62 12.55 -9.72 8.02
N THR A 63 12.85 -8.55 8.61
CA THR A 63 11.96 -7.39 8.59
C THR A 63 12.72 -6.09 8.34
N ILE A 64 12.03 -5.07 7.82
CA ILE A 64 12.62 -3.73 7.66
C ILE A 64 12.87 -3.07 9.03
N PRO A 65 11.98 -3.16 10.04
CA PRO A 65 12.29 -2.70 11.38
C PRO A 65 13.52 -3.38 11.98
N GLU A 66 13.78 -4.67 11.69
CA GLU A 66 15.01 -5.35 12.11
C GLU A 66 16.24 -4.69 11.50
N LEU A 67 16.20 -4.30 10.20
CA LEU A 67 17.30 -3.60 9.55
C LEU A 67 17.61 -2.26 10.26
N ILE A 68 16.57 -1.50 10.60
CA ILE A 68 16.68 -0.25 11.37
C ILE A 68 17.22 -0.55 12.77
N GLY A 69 16.70 -1.58 13.43
CA GLY A 69 17.10 -1.97 14.79
C GLY A 69 18.54 -2.42 14.91
N ARG A 70 19.08 -3.11 13.90
CA ARG A 70 20.52 -3.49 13.89
C ARG A 70 21.45 -2.29 13.88
N LYS A 71 20.99 -1.18 13.33
CA LYS A 71 21.76 0.07 13.26
C LYS A 71 21.50 0.99 14.45
N PHE A 72 20.25 1.11 14.91
CA PHE A 72 19.81 2.14 15.85
C PHE A 72 19.27 1.58 17.18
N GLY A 73 19.32 0.26 17.37
CA GLY A 73 18.91 -0.40 18.61
C GLY A 73 17.44 -0.85 18.63
N ASN A 74 17.11 -1.61 19.69
CA ASN A 74 15.83 -2.31 19.79
C ASN A 74 14.64 -1.36 19.95
N SER A 75 14.82 -0.21 20.60
CA SER A 75 13.75 0.80 20.73
C SER A 75 13.31 1.35 19.38
N ALA A 76 14.26 1.69 18.48
CA ALA A 76 13.96 2.13 17.13
C ALA A 76 13.23 1.03 16.32
N ARG A 77 13.66 -0.23 16.47
CA ARG A 77 13.00 -1.40 15.86
C ARG A 77 11.53 -1.52 16.29
N LYS A 78 11.28 -1.48 17.60
CA LYS A 78 9.92 -1.64 18.15
C LYS A 78 8.99 -0.49 17.75
N ILE A 79 9.47 0.76 17.79
CA ILE A 79 8.67 1.92 17.39
C ILE A 79 8.32 1.82 15.90
N PHE A 80 9.29 1.54 15.04
CA PHE A 80 9.05 1.40 13.61
C PHE A 80 8.08 0.24 13.31
N SER A 81 8.24 -0.90 13.97
CA SER A 81 7.37 -2.06 13.81
C SER A 81 5.95 -1.79 14.32
N GLY A 82 5.82 -1.15 15.48
CA GLY A 82 4.52 -0.75 16.05
C GLY A 82 3.74 0.19 15.13
N LEU A 83 4.41 1.20 14.58
CA LEU A 83 3.83 2.11 13.59
C LEU A 83 3.41 1.37 12.31
N SER A 84 4.21 0.44 11.82
CA SER A 84 3.86 -0.37 10.65
C SER A 84 2.63 -1.24 10.92
N ILE A 85 2.54 -1.90 12.08
CA ILE A 85 1.38 -2.71 12.47
C ILE A 85 0.13 -1.83 12.56
N PHE A 86 0.23 -0.67 13.23
CA PHE A 86 -0.87 0.29 13.31
C PHE A 86 -1.35 0.70 11.91
N THR A 87 -0.43 1.09 11.04
CA THR A 87 -0.73 1.46 9.65
C THR A 87 -1.45 0.33 8.90
N TYR A 88 -1.02 -0.94 9.05
CA TYR A 88 -1.66 -2.07 8.36
C TYR A 88 -3.09 -2.30 8.81
N ILE A 89 -3.37 -2.17 10.09
CA ILE A 89 -4.72 -2.33 10.61
C ILE A 89 -5.64 -1.26 10.00
N PHE A 90 -5.22 0.00 10.02
CA PHE A 90 -6.07 1.13 9.62
C PHE A 90 -6.09 1.41 8.10
N THR A 91 -4.99 1.16 7.38
CA THR A 91 -4.93 1.48 5.95
C THR A 91 -5.07 0.25 5.05
N LYS A 92 -4.51 -0.91 5.42
CA LYS A 92 -4.54 -2.10 4.55
C LYS A 92 -5.77 -2.95 4.84
N ILE A 93 -5.94 -3.39 6.09
CA ILE A 93 -7.01 -4.31 6.46
C ILE A 93 -8.36 -3.57 6.42
N ALA A 94 -8.47 -2.44 7.11
CA ALA A 94 -9.70 -1.67 7.20
C ALA A 94 -10.23 -1.26 5.82
N ILE A 95 -9.39 -0.67 4.98
CA ILE A 95 -9.80 -0.20 3.65
C ILE A 95 -10.14 -1.37 2.72
N THR A 96 -9.36 -2.47 2.75
CA THR A 96 -9.68 -3.66 1.94
C THR A 96 -11.03 -4.26 2.34
N LEU A 97 -11.35 -4.30 3.64
CA LEU A 97 -12.64 -4.80 4.13
C LEU A 97 -13.79 -3.86 3.76
N LEU A 98 -13.58 -2.55 3.90
CA LEU A 98 -14.57 -1.56 3.50
C LEU A 98 -14.89 -1.66 2.02
N ALA A 99 -13.87 -1.61 1.18
CA ALA A 99 -14.02 -1.71 -0.27
C ALA A 99 -14.64 -3.04 -0.70
N GLY A 100 -14.18 -4.16 -0.11
CA GLY A 100 -14.72 -5.48 -0.38
C GLY A 100 -16.18 -5.62 0.05
N GLY A 101 -16.53 -5.08 1.22
CA GLY A 101 -17.89 -5.06 1.74
C GLY A 101 -18.85 -4.25 0.85
N ILE A 102 -18.42 -3.05 0.40
CA ILE A 102 -19.18 -2.21 -0.53
C ILE A 102 -19.36 -2.96 -1.87
N LEU A 103 -18.27 -3.47 -2.45
CA LEU A 103 -18.31 -4.16 -3.74
C LEU A 103 -19.26 -5.36 -3.73
N LEU A 104 -19.19 -6.22 -2.71
CA LEU A 104 -20.06 -7.40 -2.63
C LEU A 104 -21.51 -7.03 -2.31
N LYS A 105 -21.75 -5.97 -1.54
CA LYS A 105 -23.10 -5.45 -1.34
C LYS A 105 -23.71 -4.97 -2.65
N GLU A 106 -22.98 -4.21 -3.44
CA GLU A 106 -23.44 -3.68 -4.73
C GLU A 106 -23.64 -4.76 -5.81
N ILE A 107 -22.75 -5.76 -5.84
CA ILE A 107 -22.75 -6.82 -6.86
C ILE A 107 -23.68 -7.99 -6.51
N LEU A 108 -23.64 -8.47 -5.27
CA LEU A 108 -24.35 -9.66 -4.83
C LEU A 108 -25.57 -9.36 -3.98
N GLY A 109 -25.79 -8.10 -3.59
CA GLY A 109 -26.87 -7.72 -2.68
C GLY A 109 -26.66 -8.25 -1.25
N TRP A 110 -25.47 -8.71 -0.89
CA TRP A 110 -25.19 -9.23 0.45
C TRP A 110 -25.14 -8.11 1.48
N ASN A 111 -25.48 -8.45 2.73
CA ASN A 111 -25.27 -7.50 3.82
C ASN A 111 -23.79 -7.20 3.99
N PHE A 112 -23.45 -5.92 4.20
CA PHE A 112 -22.07 -5.45 4.34
C PHE A 112 -21.27 -6.23 5.38
N VAL A 113 -21.84 -6.46 6.58
CA VAL A 113 -21.18 -7.18 7.66
C VAL A 113 -20.94 -8.65 7.27
N THR A 114 -21.95 -9.31 6.69
CA THR A 114 -21.85 -10.70 6.23
C THR A 114 -20.74 -10.84 5.18
N SER A 115 -20.72 -9.95 4.17
CA SER A 115 -19.69 -9.94 3.13
C SER A 115 -18.29 -9.83 3.70
N THR A 116 -18.11 -8.88 4.62
CA THR A 116 -16.81 -8.59 5.25
C THR A 116 -16.34 -9.76 6.12
N VAL A 117 -17.24 -10.37 6.91
CA VAL A 117 -16.91 -11.53 7.76
C VAL A 117 -16.53 -12.74 6.91
N ILE A 118 -17.26 -13.01 5.81
CA ILE A 118 -16.93 -14.10 4.90
C ILE A 118 -15.54 -13.94 4.32
N ILE A 119 -15.20 -12.75 3.79
CA ILE A 119 -13.87 -12.46 3.24
C ILE A 119 -12.80 -12.67 4.30
N LEU A 120 -13.01 -12.14 5.51
CA LEU A 120 -12.08 -12.27 6.63
C LEU A 120 -11.83 -13.73 6.99
N LEU A 121 -12.87 -14.52 7.17
CA LEU A 121 -12.75 -15.92 7.59
C LEU A 121 -12.04 -16.76 6.52
N PHE A 122 -12.45 -16.67 5.26
CA PHE A 122 -11.80 -17.41 4.18
C PHE A 122 -10.33 -17.04 4.05
N THR A 123 -10.02 -15.73 4.07
CA THR A 123 -8.64 -15.25 3.96
C THR A 123 -7.81 -15.64 5.19
N GLY A 124 -8.38 -15.50 6.37
CA GLY A 124 -7.73 -15.86 7.64
C GLY A 124 -7.36 -17.34 7.69
N ILE A 125 -8.30 -18.23 7.38
CA ILE A 125 -8.09 -19.69 7.44
C ILE A 125 -6.89 -20.10 6.59
N TYR A 126 -6.87 -19.76 5.29
CA TYR A 126 -5.76 -20.21 4.45
C TYR A 126 -4.43 -19.53 4.78
N THR A 127 -4.46 -18.30 5.30
CA THR A 127 -3.24 -17.59 5.72
C THR A 127 -2.64 -18.20 6.98
N ILE A 128 -3.47 -18.56 7.98
CA ILE A 128 -3.05 -19.22 9.22
C ILE A 128 -2.42 -20.58 8.93
N ILE A 129 -3.04 -21.36 8.04
CA ILE A 129 -2.58 -22.71 7.70
C ILE A 129 -1.30 -22.65 6.85
N GLY A 130 -1.28 -21.77 5.86
CA GLY A 130 -0.27 -21.79 4.80
C GLY A 130 0.94 -20.89 5.00
N GLY A 131 0.82 -19.84 5.81
CA GLY A 131 1.88 -18.84 6.03
C GLY A 131 2.34 -18.14 4.73
N LEU A 132 3.46 -17.42 4.79
CA LEU A 132 3.99 -16.61 3.68
C LEU A 132 4.18 -17.41 2.39
N ARG A 133 4.72 -18.62 2.50
CA ARG A 133 5.03 -19.44 1.30
C ARG A 133 3.76 -19.78 0.51
N SER A 134 2.71 -20.23 1.19
CA SER A 134 1.44 -20.55 0.56
C SER A 134 0.78 -19.33 -0.04
N VAL A 135 0.76 -18.21 0.72
CA VAL A 135 0.22 -16.93 0.25
C VAL A 135 0.89 -16.50 -1.05
N MET A 136 2.23 -16.55 -1.15
CA MET A 136 2.94 -16.14 -2.36
C MET A 136 2.65 -17.04 -3.57
N TYR A 137 2.46 -18.35 -3.38
CA TYR A 137 2.11 -19.25 -4.48
C TYR A 137 0.64 -19.09 -4.94
N THR A 138 -0.30 -18.94 -4.00
CA THR A 138 -1.70 -18.67 -4.36
C THR A 138 -1.87 -17.35 -5.09
N GLN A 139 -1.03 -16.35 -4.80
CA GLN A 139 -1.03 -15.04 -5.45
C GLN A 139 -0.68 -15.11 -6.95
N ILE A 140 0.05 -16.13 -7.42
CA ILE A 140 0.26 -16.32 -8.86
C ILE A 140 -1.08 -16.61 -9.55
N PHE A 141 -1.83 -17.57 -9.02
CA PHE A 141 -3.13 -17.93 -9.54
C PHE A 141 -4.12 -16.75 -9.44
N GLN A 142 -4.16 -16.10 -8.28
CA GLN A 142 -4.99 -14.93 -8.03
C GLN A 142 -4.71 -13.80 -9.02
N ALA A 143 -3.41 -13.50 -9.29
CA ALA A 143 -3.03 -12.49 -10.27
C ALA A 143 -3.51 -12.82 -11.68
N VAL A 144 -3.39 -14.08 -12.12
CA VAL A 144 -3.83 -14.51 -13.46
C VAL A 144 -5.35 -14.37 -13.60
N VAL A 145 -6.12 -14.87 -12.64
CA VAL A 145 -7.59 -14.78 -12.65
C VAL A 145 -8.06 -13.33 -12.64
N PHE A 146 -7.41 -12.52 -11.82
CA PHE A 146 -7.67 -11.09 -11.72
C PHE A 146 -7.36 -10.34 -13.02
N LEU A 147 -6.21 -10.60 -13.66
CA LEU A 147 -5.86 -10.00 -14.95
C LEU A 147 -6.87 -10.38 -16.04
N ILE A 148 -7.25 -11.66 -16.12
CA ILE A 148 -8.28 -12.11 -17.06
C ILE A 148 -9.59 -11.37 -16.80
N GLY A 149 -10.06 -11.32 -15.55
CA GLY A 149 -11.29 -10.61 -15.18
C GLY A 149 -11.25 -9.13 -15.56
N GLY A 150 -10.14 -8.44 -15.26
CA GLY A 150 -9.96 -7.02 -15.58
C GLY A 150 -9.94 -6.74 -17.10
N PHE A 151 -9.25 -7.57 -17.89
CA PHE A 151 -9.28 -7.46 -19.35
C PHE A 151 -10.66 -7.73 -19.95
N LEU A 152 -11.43 -8.65 -19.38
CA LEU A 152 -12.82 -8.89 -19.81
C LEU A 152 -13.68 -7.65 -19.51
N VAL A 153 -13.52 -7.01 -18.34
CA VAL A 153 -14.25 -5.78 -18.03
C VAL A 153 -13.88 -4.67 -19.02
N LEU A 154 -12.59 -4.50 -19.31
CA LEU A 154 -12.12 -3.51 -20.29
C LEU A 154 -12.71 -3.78 -21.68
N PHE A 155 -12.62 -5.04 -22.17
CA PHE A 155 -13.06 -5.41 -23.49
C PHE A 155 -14.57 -5.17 -23.69
N PHE A 156 -15.40 -5.75 -22.83
CA PHE A 156 -16.86 -5.60 -22.91
C PHE A 156 -17.31 -4.17 -22.61
N GLY A 157 -16.61 -3.48 -21.71
CA GLY A 157 -16.89 -2.08 -21.42
C GLY A 157 -16.67 -1.16 -22.60
N ILE A 158 -15.54 -1.31 -23.31
CA ILE A 158 -15.22 -0.53 -24.52
C ILE A 158 -16.20 -0.88 -25.67
N GLU A 159 -16.56 -2.14 -25.83
CA GLU A 159 -17.56 -2.56 -26.82
C GLU A 159 -18.93 -1.92 -26.54
N ALA A 160 -19.33 -1.87 -25.28
CA ALA A 160 -20.62 -1.31 -24.87
C ALA A 160 -20.80 0.17 -25.14
N ILE A 161 -19.72 0.95 -25.13
CA ILE A 161 -19.74 2.39 -25.47
C ILE A 161 -19.50 2.67 -26.96
N GLY A 162 -19.38 1.64 -27.81
CA GLY A 162 -19.15 1.79 -29.25
C GLY A 162 -17.67 1.95 -29.64
N GLY A 163 -16.73 1.64 -28.75
CA GLY A 163 -15.30 1.59 -29.04
C GLY A 163 -14.46 2.69 -28.40
N PHE A 164 -13.15 2.64 -28.58
CA PHE A 164 -12.20 3.61 -28.00
C PHE A 164 -12.43 5.05 -28.49
N ASN A 165 -12.89 5.28 -29.72
CA ASN A 165 -13.13 6.62 -30.21
C ASN A 165 -14.19 7.35 -29.36
N THR A 166 -15.26 6.68 -29.00
CA THR A 166 -16.31 7.21 -28.12
C THR A 166 -15.74 7.64 -26.77
N LEU A 167 -14.83 6.84 -26.20
CA LEU A 167 -14.15 7.19 -24.96
C LEU A 167 -13.36 8.50 -25.04
N PHE A 168 -12.76 8.81 -26.20
CA PHE A 168 -12.02 10.06 -26.38
C PHE A 168 -12.91 11.27 -26.65
N THR A 169 -14.06 11.08 -27.28
CA THR A 169 -14.92 12.19 -27.74
C THR A 169 -16.01 12.58 -26.75
N GLU A 170 -16.50 11.66 -25.92
CA GLU A 170 -17.69 11.87 -25.09
C GLU A 170 -17.41 12.05 -23.60
N LEU A 171 -16.14 11.86 -23.17
CA LEU A 171 -15.78 12.10 -21.76
C LEU A 171 -15.78 13.59 -21.43
N PRO A 172 -16.10 13.97 -20.18
CA PRO A 172 -16.01 15.34 -19.72
C PRO A 172 -14.64 15.95 -19.98
N SER A 173 -14.61 17.24 -20.28
CA SER A 173 -13.38 17.98 -20.54
C SER A 173 -12.41 17.81 -19.37
N GLY A 174 -11.17 17.45 -19.64
CA GLY A 174 -10.15 17.29 -18.61
C GLY A 174 -9.95 15.87 -18.08
N HIS A 175 -10.78 14.86 -18.43
CA HIS A 175 -10.53 13.47 -18.05
C HIS A 175 -9.23 12.89 -18.61
N TRP A 176 -8.77 13.38 -19.76
CA TRP A 176 -7.50 13.01 -20.38
C TRP A 176 -6.32 13.88 -19.95
N GLN A 177 -6.54 14.90 -19.11
CA GLN A 177 -5.45 15.71 -18.60
C GLN A 177 -4.66 14.92 -17.54
N ILE A 178 -3.42 14.59 -17.88
CA ILE A 178 -2.47 13.92 -16.96
C ILE A 178 -2.04 14.90 -15.88
N PHE A 179 -1.67 16.11 -16.24
CA PHE A 179 -1.23 17.17 -15.32
C PHE A 179 -2.40 18.12 -15.04
N LYS A 180 -3.00 17.98 -13.86
CA LYS A 180 -4.04 18.89 -13.36
C LYS A 180 -3.42 20.20 -12.89
N PRO A 181 -4.18 21.33 -12.85
CA PRO A 181 -3.69 22.60 -12.31
C PRO A 181 -3.07 22.47 -10.92
N ILE A 182 -2.20 23.43 -10.56
CA ILE A 182 -1.58 23.49 -9.22
C ILE A 182 -2.60 23.66 -8.09
N THR A 183 -3.77 24.18 -8.42
CA THR A 183 -4.91 24.40 -7.52
C THR A 183 -5.91 23.25 -7.52
N ASP A 184 -5.65 22.17 -8.26
CA ASP A 184 -6.53 21.01 -8.25
C ASP A 184 -6.64 20.43 -6.83
N HIS A 185 -7.87 20.09 -6.45
CA HIS A 185 -8.16 19.64 -5.09
C HIS A 185 -7.48 18.31 -4.76
N ASP A 186 -7.46 17.36 -5.72
CA ASP A 186 -7.03 15.99 -5.44
C ASP A 186 -5.63 15.68 -6.00
N PHE A 187 -5.35 16.11 -7.23
CA PHE A 187 -4.13 15.73 -7.95
C PHE A 187 -3.39 16.93 -8.56
N PRO A 188 -3.04 17.96 -7.76
CA PRO A 188 -2.27 19.09 -8.27
C PRO A 188 -0.90 18.60 -8.77
N TRP A 189 -0.49 18.97 -10.00
CA TRP A 189 0.72 18.43 -10.61
C TRP A 189 1.98 18.63 -9.76
N LEU A 190 2.11 19.78 -9.10
CA LEU A 190 3.25 20.02 -8.21
C LEU A 190 3.18 19.15 -6.95
N GLY A 191 1.98 18.91 -6.41
CA GLY A 191 1.77 17.97 -5.31
C GLY A 191 2.17 16.54 -5.69
N ILE A 192 1.84 16.12 -6.92
CA ILE A 192 2.29 14.82 -7.45
C ILE A 192 3.82 14.74 -7.51
N LEU A 193 4.51 15.80 -7.94
CA LEU A 193 5.98 15.80 -8.00
C LEU A 193 6.64 15.77 -6.61
N VAL A 194 6.06 16.43 -5.63
CA VAL A 194 6.65 16.58 -4.28
C VAL A 194 6.18 15.49 -3.33
N GLY A 195 4.87 15.23 -3.27
CA GLY A 195 4.26 14.33 -2.29
C GLY A 195 4.23 12.87 -2.74
N ALA A 196 3.79 12.60 -3.97
CA ALA A 196 3.60 11.21 -4.40
C ALA A 196 4.88 10.35 -4.39
N PRO A 197 6.10 10.86 -4.69
CA PRO A 197 7.33 10.09 -4.52
C PRO A 197 7.61 9.67 -3.07
N ILE A 198 7.17 10.46 -2.08
CA ILE A 198 7.32 10.12 -0.66
C ILE A 198 6.44 8.92 -0.31
N LEU A 199 5.16 8.96 -0.74
CA LEU A 199 4.25 7.83 -0.56
C LEU A 199 4.77 6.58 -1.27
N ALA A 200 5.25 6.73 -2.50
CA ALA A 200 5.81 5.63 -3.29
C ALA A 200 7.08 5.04 -2.64
N ALA A 201 7.98 5.89 -2.11
CA ALA A 201 9.18 5.44 -1.39
C ALA A 201 8.81 4.63 -0.15
N TRP A 202 7.85 5.11 0.65
CA TRP A 202 7.35 4.35 1.78
C TRP A 202 6.79 3.00 1.35
N TYR A 203 5.81 3.00 0.46
CA TYR A 203 5.06 1.81 0.07
C TYR A 203 5.93 0.73 -0.58
N TRP A 204 6.81 1.13 -1.51
CA TRP A 204 7.58 0.17 -2.32
C TRP A 204 8.93 -0.19 -1.72
N LEU A 205 9.56 0.70 -0.93
CA LEU A 205 10.94 0.51 -0.48
C LEU A 205 11.05 0.21 1.03
N ALA A 206 10.16 0.78 1.86
CA ALA A 206 10.26 0.69 3.32
C ALA A 206 9.16 -0.16 3.97
N ASP A 207 8.07 -0.44 3.25
CA ASP A 207 6.93 -1.16 3.79
C ASP A 207 7.18 -2.69 3.77
N GLN A 208 7.14 -3.32 4.96
CA GLN A 208 7.26 -4.77 5.11
C GLN A 208 6.23 -5.53 4.26
N TYR A 209 5.05 -4.94 4.05
CA TYR A 209 3.97 -5.46 3.24
C TYR A 209 4.42 -5.86 1.82
N ILE A 210 5.31 -5.09 1.21
CA ILE A 210 5.91 -5.36 -0.10
C ILE A 210 7.27 -6.04 0.03
N VAL A 211 8.16 -5.49 0.87
CA VAL A 211 9.57 -5.86 0.93
C VAL A 211 9.78 -7.32 1.36
N GLN A 212 8.88 -7.90 2.17
CA GLN A 212 9.01 -9.31 2.56
C GLN A 212 9.04 -10.29 1.36
N ARG A 213 8.48 -9.92 0.19
CA ARG A 213 8.58 -10.72 -1.03
C ARG A 213 10.01 -10.75 -1.56
N ILE A 214 10.70 -9.61 -1.48
CA ILE A 214 12.11 -9.51 -1.85
C ILE A 214 13.01 -10.27 -0.85
N LEU A 215 12.72 -10.15 0.46
CA LEU A 215 13.45 -10.88 1.49
C LEU A 215 13.33 -12.41 1.34
N SER A 216 12.26 -12.90 0.70
CA SER A 216 12.05 -14.32 0.41
C SER A 216 12.77 -14.83 -0.86
N ALA A 217 13.46 -13.96 -1.58
CA ALA A 217 14.15 -14.32 -2.82
C ALA A 217 15.27 -15.32 -2.57
N ARG A 218 15.43 -16.29 -3.47
CA ARG A 218 16.52 -17.29 -3.40
C ARG A 218 17.90 -16.62 -3.53
N ASN A 219 18.00 -15.60 -4.35
CA ASN A 219 19.20 -14.80 -4.57
C ASN A 219 18.86 -13.46 -5.24
N LEU A 220 19.86 -12.61 -5.39
CA LEU A 220 19.69 -11.26 -5.96
C LEU A 220 19.19 -11.28 -7.42
N LYS A 221 19.61 -12.27 -8.22
CA LYS A 221 19.16 -12.40 -9.63
C LYS A 221 17.65 -12.64 -9.70
N GLU A 222 17.13 -13.52 -8.82
CA GLU A 222 15.69 -13.78 -8.74
C GLU A 222 14.91 -12.57 -8.23
N ALA A 223 15.45 -11.84 -7.25
CA ALA A 223 14.86 -10.60 -6.77
C ALA A 223 14.73 -9.54 -7.89
N LYS A 224 15.82 -9.29 -8.63
CA LYS A 224 15.83 -8.35 -9.76
C LYS A 224 14.86 -8.73 -10.87
N LYS A 225 14.83 -10.01 -11.28
CA LYS A 225 13.88 -10.48 -12.30
C LYS A 225 12.44 -10.37 -11.82
N GLY A 226 12.17 -10.69 -10.54
CA GLY A 226 10.83 -10.58 -9.94
C GLY A 226 10.34 -9.15 -9.90
N THR A 227 11.18 -8.18 -9.52
CA THR A 227 10.81 -6.77 -9.54
C THR A 227 10.60 -6.24 -10.96
N LEU A 228 11.38 -6.71 -11.96
CA LEU A 228 11.14 -6.33 -13.36
C LEU A 228 9.78 -6.84 -13.85
N LEU A 229 9.42 -8.09 -13.54
CA LEU A 229 8.09 -8.63 -13.85
C LEU A 229 6.99 -7.81 -13.15
N ALA A 230 7.13 -7.51 -11.85
CA ALA A 230 6.16 -6.72 -11.11
C ALA A 230 6.01 -5.31 -11.69
N ALA A 231 7.11 -4.65 -12.07
CA ALA A 231 7.10 -3.34 -12.71
C ALA A 231 6.36 -3.37 -14.06
N GLY A 232 6.59 -4.40 -14.88
CA GLY A 232 5.85 -4.59 -16.14
C GLY A 232 4.35 -4.82 -15.91
N LEU A 233 3.98 -5.67 -14.95
CA LEU A 233 2.59 -5.91 -14.59
C LEU A 233 1.91 -4.65 -14.04
N LYS A 234 2.64 -3.75 -13.41
CA LYS A 234 2.14 -2.49 -12.82
C LYS A 234 1.71 -1.45 -13.86
N LEU A 235 1.97 -1.69 -15.14
CA LEU A 235 1.42 -0.87 -16.21
C LEU A 235 -0.07 -1.15 -16.50
N PHE A 236 -0.56 -2.36 -16.17
CA PHE A 236 -1.94 -2.76 -16.45
C PHE A 236 -3.02 -2.08 -15.58
N PRO A 237 -2.83 -1.68 -14.33
CA PRO A 237 -3.89 -1.08 -13.51
C PRO A 237 -4.58 0.11 -14.15
N ILE A 238 -3.88 0.92 -14.95
CA ILE A 238 -4.49 2.03 -15.68
C ILE A 238 -5.55 1.50 -16.65
N LEU A 239 -5.21 0.46 -17.41
CA LEU A 239 -6.10 -0.17 -18.36
C LEU A 239 -7.23 -0.96 -17.68
N LEU A 240 -6.94 -1.58 -16.53
CA LEU A 240 -7.87 -2.50 -15.88
C LEU A 240 -8.81 -1.82 -14.89
N PHE A 241 -8.52 -0.59 -14.44
CA PHE A 241 -9.33 0.13 -13.46
C PHE A 241 -9.70 1.53 -13.91
N ILE A 242 -8.72 2.37 -14.27
CA ILE A 242 -8.98 3.77 -14.61
C ILE A 242 -9.83 3.86 -15.86
N ILE A 243 -9.45 3.16 -16.94
CA ILE A 243 -10.23 3.14 -18.18
C ILE A 243 -11.64 2.55 -17.97
N PRO A 244 -11.84 1.39 -17.33
CA PRO A 244 -13.19 0.93 -16.99
C PRO A 244 -13.97 1.91 -16.11
N GLY A 245 -13.33 2.62 -15.18
CA GLY A 245 -13.98 3.69 -14.44
C GLY A 245 -14.51 4.80 -15.35
N MET A 246 -13.70 5.23 -16.32
CA MET A 246 -14.09 6.22 -17.32
C MET A 246 -15.21 5.71 -18.25
N VAL A 247 -15.23 4.42 -18.57
CA VAL A 247 -16.34 3.76 -19.30
C VAL A 247 -17.62 3.75 -18.48
N ALA A 248 -17.50 3.50 -17.19
CA ALA A 248 -18.66 3.42 -16.30
C ALA A 248 -19.47 4.73 -16.30
N ILE A 249 -18.80 5.89 -16.26
CA ILE A 249 -19.48 7.20 -16.25
C ILE A 249 -20.17 7.52 -17.60
N GLN A 250 -19.69 6.98 -18.71
CA GLN A 250 -20.35 7.12 -19.99
C GLN A 250 -21.64 6.28 -20.07
N LEU A 251 -21.61 5.06 -19.50
CA LEU A 251 -22.78 4.18 -19.48
C LEU A 251 -23.82 4.62 -18.45
N ASN A 252 -23.40 5.25 -17.37
CA ASN A 252 -24.28 5.72 -16.29
C ASN A 252 -23.72 6.97 -15.64
N SER A 253 -24.30 8.12 -15.93
CA SER A 253 -23.86 9.41 -15.35
C SER A 253 -24.17 9.59 -13.86
N SER A 254 -24.99 8.71 -13.26
CA SER A 254 -25.42 8.77 -11.87
C SER A 254 -24.74 7.70 -11.00
N ILE A 255 -23.41 7.54 -11.13
CA ILE A 255 -22.65 6.58 -10.35
C ILE A 255 -22.39 7.13 -8.92
N SER A 256 -22.56 6.27 -7.90
CA SER A 256 -22.13 6.59 -6.53
C SER A 256 -20.61 6.75 -6.45
N SER A 257 -20.12 7.53 -5.49
CA SER A 257 -18.70 7.89 -5.33
C SER A 257 -17.72 6.71 -5.31
N ASN A 258 -18.18 5.49 -5.02
CA ASN A 258 -17.36 4.27 -5.01
C ASN A 258 -17.96 3.14 -5.87
N GLY A 259 -18.88 3.47 -6.77
CA GLY A 259 -19.71 2.48 -7.49
C GLY A 259 -19.30 2.19 -8.93
N ALA A 260 -18.24 2.78 -9.47
CA ALA A 260 -17.92 2.69 -10.88
C ALA A 260 -17.80 1.25 -11.39
N TYR A 261 -17.03 0.41 -10.72
CA TYR A 261 -16.83 -0.98 -11.11
C TYR A 261 -18.06 -1.86 -10.87
N ALA A 262 -18.80 -1.62 -9.77
CA ALA A 262 -20.05 -2.30 -9.49
C ALA A 262 -21.15 -1.94 -10.50
N SER A 263 -21.21 -0.69 -10.92
CA SER A 263 -22.13 -0.21 -11.98
C SER A 263 -21.88 -0.94 -13.30
N LEU A 264 -20.61 -1.11 -13.71
CA LEU A 264 -20.25 -1.91 -14.88
C LEU A 264 -20.67 -3.38 -14.73
N PHE A 265 -20.38 -3.99 -13.57
CA PHE A 265 -20.72 -5.38 -13.33
C PHE A 265 -22.23 -5.64 -13.37
N ASN A 266 -23.03 -4.72 -12.83
CA ASN A 266 -24.47 -4.82 -12.79
C ASN A 266 -25.15 -4.48 -14.13
N SER A 267 -24.43 -3.83 -15.05
CA SER A 267 -24.92 -3.59 -16.40
C SER A 267 -25.07 -4.92 -17.17
N ASN A 268 -25.94 -4.94 -18.15
CA ASN A 268 -26.21 -6.15 -18.96
C ASN A 268 -25.20 -6.37 -20.10
N ILE A 269 -23.98 -5.78 -19.97
CA ILE A 269 -22.92 -5.89 -21.00
C ILE A 269 -22.16 -7.22 -20.95
N PHE A 270 -22.20 -7.93 -19.81
CA PHE A 270 -21.45 -9.18 -19.65
C PHE A 270 -22.33 -10.42 -19.83
N PRO A 271 -21.91 -11.42 -20.64
CA PRO A 271 -22.51 -12.74 -20.65
C PRO A 271 -22.43 -13.42 -19.26
N VAL A 272 -23.37 -14.31 -18.96
CA VAL A 272 -23.51 -14.96 -17.63
C VAL A 272 -22.20 -15.62 -17.15
N GLY A 273 -21.55 -16.41 -17.97
CA GLY A 273 -20.28 -17.08 -17.60
C GLY A 273 -19.13 -16.10 -17.37
N ILE A 274 -19.08 -15.01 -18.12
CA ILE A 274 -18.06 -13.95 -17.99
C ILE A 274 -18.21 -13.22 -16.65
N LYS A 275 -19.44 -12.95 -16.21
CA LYS A 275 -19.68 -12.36 -14.87
C LYS A 275 -19.05 -13.22 -13.76
N GLY A 276 -19.13 -14.55 -13.85
CA GLY A 276 -18.50 -15.45 -12.88
C GLY A 276 -16.97 -15.34 -12.85
N VAL A 277 -16.32 -15.22 -14.00
CA VAL A 277 -14.85 -15.02 -14.10
C VAL A 277 -14.45 -13.67 -13.50
N ILE A 278 -15.15 -12.60 -13.83
CA ILE A 278 -14.90 -11.26 -13.29
C ILE A 278 -15.04 -11.25 -11.76
N LEU A 279 -16.10 -11.84 -11.23
CA LEU A 279 -16.35 -11.95 -9.80
C LEU A 279 -15.25 -12.76 -9.08
N SER A 280 -14.79 -13.85 -9.70
CA SER A 280 -13.65 -14.62 -9.18
C SER A 280 -12.38 -13.78 -9.11
N GLY A 281 -12.13 -12.91 -10.08
CA GLY A 281 -11.04 -11.94 -10.06
C GLY A 281 -11.17 -10.93 -8.90
N PHE A 282 -12.37 -10.48 -8.58
CA PHE A 282 -12.62 -9.60 -7.43
C PHE A 282 -12.29 -10.27 -6.11
N PHE A 283 -12.77 -11.50 -5.89
CA PHE A 283 -12.41 -12.26 -4.70
C PHE A 283 -10.90 -12.53 -4.62
N ALA A 284 -10.25 -12.84 -5.74
CA ALA A 284 -8.82 -13.05 -5.80
C ALA A 284 -8.04 -11.81 -5.35
N ALA A 285 -8.42 -10.61 -5.81
CA ALA A 285 -7.80 -9.35 -5.43
C ALA A 285 -7.99 -9.04 -3.93
N LEU A 286 -9.22 -9.18 -3.42
CA LEU A 286 -9.55 -8.99 -2.00
C LEU A 286 -8.72 -9.89 -1.09
N MET A 287 -8.73 -11.19 -1.37
CA MET A 287 -8.09 -12.20 -0.54
C MET A 287 -6.56 -12.07 -0.55
N SER A 288 -5.96 -11.70 -1.70
CA SER A 288 -4.50 -11.57 -1.83
C SER A 288 -3.94 -10.45 -0.95
N SER A 289 -4.62 -9.31 -0.92
CA SER A 289 -4.19 -8.14 -0.14
C SER A 289 -4.38 -8.35 1.35
N LEU A 290 -5.53 -8.90 1.77
CA LEU A 290 -5.76 -9.22 3.18
C LEU A 290 -4.77 -10.27 3.70
N ALA A 291 -4.53 -11.36 2.96
CA ALA A 291 -3.55 -12.37 3.35
C ALA A 291 -2.15 -11.78 3.49
N SER A 292 -1.80 -10.84 2.62
CA SER A 292 -0.52 -10.14 2.69
C SER A 292 -0.41 -9.27 3.94
N ALA A 293 -1.48 -8.53 4.29
CA ALA A 293 -1.53 -7.70 5.48
C ALA A 293 -1.45 -8.54 6.76
N PHE A 294 -2.22 -9.62 6.84
CA PHE A 294 -2.17 -10.55 7.97
C PHE A 294 -0.78 -11.13 8.16
N ASN A 295 -0.19 -11.64 7.09
CA ASN A 295 1.14 -12.25 7.16
C ASN A 295 2.24 -11.25 7.50
N SER A 296 2.16 -10.01 6.98
CA SER A 296 3.14 -8.97 7.29
C SER A 296 3.06 -8.55 8.76
N THR A 297 1.84 -8.32 9.28
CA THR A 297 1.62 -7.98 10.69
C THR A 297 2.09 -9.11 11.61
N ALA A 298 1.75 -10.36 11.28
CA ALA A 298 2.19 -11.53 12.04
C ALA A 298 3.73 -11.68 12.05
N THR A 299 4.38 -11.40 10.91
CA THR A 299 5.85 -11.42 10.80
C THR A 299 6.48 -10.34 11.68
N LEU A 300 5.95 -9.11 11.67
CA LEU A 300 6.43 -8.03 12.53
C LEU A 300 6.29 -8.39 14.00
N ILE A 301 5.16 -8.94 14.42
CA ILE A 301 4.95 -9.36 15.82
C ILE A 301 5.95 -10.45 16.19
N ALA A 302 6.07 -11.50 15.39
CA ALA A 302 6.93 -12.64 15.71
C ALA A 302 8.41 -12.25 15.75
N TYR A 303 8.89 -11.52 14.75
CA TYR A 303 10.31 -11.22 14.65
C TYR A 303 10.72 -9.99 15.46
N ASP A 304 9.94 -8.91 15.44
CA ASP A 304 10.39 -7.64 16.02
C ASP A 304 10.05 -7.50 17.50
N PHE A 305 8.97 -8.11 17.97
CA PHE A 305 8.62 -8.09 19.39
C PHE A 305 9.09 -9.36 20.11
N ILE A 306 8.76 -10.54 19.61
CA ILE A 306 9.08 -11.78 20.34
C ILE A 306 10.54 -12.15 20.17
N LYS A 307 11.03 -12.38 18.94
CA LYS A 307 12.45 -12.73 18.72
C LYS A 307 13.39 -11.57 19.02
N GLY A 308 12.93 -10.33 18.84
CA GLY A 308 13.69 -9.13 19.19
C GLY A 308 14.00 -9.02 20.68
N ASP A 309 13.09 -9.49 21.54
CA ASP A 309 13.27 -9.53 23.01
C ASP A 309 13.91 -10.83 23.50
N ASN A 310 13.63 -11.94 22.82
CA ASN A 310 14.19 -13.25 23.16
C ASN A 310 14.84 -13.88 21.90
N PRO A 311 16.13 -13.63 21.64
CA PRO A 311 16.86 -14.15 20.48
C PRO A 311 16.91 -15.69 20.42
N GLU A 312 16.77 -16.38 21.54
CA GLU A 312 16.76 -17.85 21.66
C GLU A 312 15.47 -18.51 21.15
N THR A 313 14.44 -17.70 20.80
CA THR A 313 13.17 -18.21 20.28
C THR A 313 13.40 -19.05 19.03
N ASN A 314 12.97 -20.30 19.05
CA ASN A 314 13.12 -21.22 17.92
C ASN A 314 12.08 -21.00 16.83
N ASP A 315 12.31 -21.59 15.66
CA ASP A 315 11.46 -21.37 14.47
C ASP A 315 10.01 -21.91 14.68
N GLU A 316 9.81 -22.99 15.45
CA GLU A 316 8.49 -23.54 15.74
C GLU A 316 7.66 -22.56 16.57
N GLN A 317 8.28 -21.96 17.58
CA GLN A 317 7.64 -20.93 18.41
C GLN A 317 7.29 -19.69 17.59
N LEU A 318 8.17 -19.25 16.68
CA LEU A 318 7.89 -18.13 15.78
C LEU A 318 6.72 -18.42 14.85
N VAL A 319 6.62 -19.63 14.31
CA VAL A 319 5.48 -20.05 13.49
C VAL A 319 4.19 -20.05 14.31
N LEU A 320 4.22 -20.56 15.56
CA LEU A 320 3.06 -20.53 16.46
C LEU A 320 2.63 -19.10 16.78
N VAL A 321 3.57 -18.24 17.14
CA VAL A 321 3.30 -16.82 17.39
C VAL A 321 2.69 -16.15 16.14
N GLY A 322 3.24 -16.42 14.95
CA GLY A 322 2.70 -15.91 13.71
C GLY A 322 1.24 -16.33 13.46
N ARG A 323 0.91 -17.60 13.71
CA ARG A 323 -0.48 -18.09 13.61
C ARG A 323 -1.41 -17.45 14.61
N LEU A 324 -1.02 -17.40 15.89
CA LEU A 324 -1.81 -16.76 16.95
C LEU A 324 -2.01 -15.25 16.68
N SER A 325 -0.98 -14.56 16.22
CA SER A 325 -1.07 -13.16 15.81
C SER A 325 -2.06 -12.98 14.66
N THR A 326 -2.04 -13.86 13.66
CA THR A 326 -3.00 -13.81 12.55
C THR A 326 -4.44 -14.02 13.05
N ILE A 327 -4.67 -14.99 13.95
CA ILE A 327 -6.00 -15.20 14.57
C ILE A 327 -6.45 -13.93 15.31
N PHE A 328 -5.57 -13.35 16.12
CA PHE A 328 -5.87 -12.13 16.87
C PHE A 328 -6.22 -10.95 15.95
N ILE A 329 -5.48 -10.78 14.85
CA ILE A 329 -5.73 -9.71 13.88
C ILE A 329 -7.06 -9.93 13.16
N VAL A 330 -7.37 -11.16 12.74
CA VAL A 330 -8.65 -11.51 12.08
C VAL A 330 -9.83 -11.22 13.02
N VAL A 331 -9.76 -11.68 14.28
CA VAL A 331 -10.80 -11.43 15.29
C VAL A 331 -10.92 -9.93 15.59
N GLY A 332 -9.80 -9.25 15.81
CA GLY A 332 -9.79 -7.80 16.03
C GLY A 332 -10.37 -7.01 14.86
N SER A 333 -10.10 -7.44 13.63
CA SER A 333 -10.66 -6.82 12.42
C SER A 333 -12.20 -6.94 12.36
N ILE A 334 -12.78 -8.04 12.83
CA ILE A 334 -14.25 -8.19 12.94
C ILE A 334 -14.83 -7.13 13.86
N MET A 335 -14.19 -6.89 15.00
CA MET A 335 -14.64 -5.84 15.95
C MET A 335 -14.55 -4.42 15.37
N PHE A 336 -13.67 -4.23 14.39
CA PHE A 336 -13.47 -2.93 13.73
C PHE A 336 -14.48 -2.65 12.59
N ILE A 337 -15.20 -3.67 12.09
CA ILE A 337 -16.16 -3.53 10.99
C ILE A 337 -17.19 -2.40 11.18
N PRO A 338 -17.81 -2.18 12.36
CA PRO A 338 -18.76 -1.09 12.55
C PRO A 338 -18.17 0.30 12.31
N MET A 339 -16.87 0.48 12.59
CA MET A 339 -16.17 1.76 12.41
C MET A 339 -15.84 2.06 10.93
N LEU A 340 -15.82 1.04 10.06
CA LEU A 340 -15.48 1.21 8.64
C LEU A 340 -16.47 2.11 7.90
N LYS A 341 -17.72 2.17 8.34
CA LYS A 341 -18.75 3.01 7.72
C LYS A 341 -18.45 4.50 7.79
N LEU A 342 -17.59 4.93 8.72
CA LEU A 342 -17.18 6.32 8.87
C LEU A 342 -16.26 6.82 7.73
N PHE A 343 -15.74 5.92 6.89
CA PHE A 343 -14.76 6.22 5.83
C PHE A 343 -15.29 5.95 4.42
N SER A 344 -16.63 6.01 4.21
CA SER A 344 -17.27 5.48 3.00
C SER A 344 -17.08 6.32 1.73
N ASP A 345 -16.91 7.65 1.82
CA ASP A 345 -16.88 8.53 0.67
C ASP A 345 -15.45 8.86 0.21
N GLY A 346 -15.22 8.92 -1.11
CA GLY A 346 -13.91 9.25 -1.68
C GLY A 346 -12.77 8.30 -1.27
N MET A 347 -13.03 7.01 -1.18
CA MET A 347 -12.17 6.01 -0.55
C MET A 347 -10.71 6.06 -1.00
N TYR A 348 -10.44 6.23 -2.30
CA TYR A 348 -9.06 6.22 -2.81
C TYR A 348 -8.27 7.43 -2.34
N VAL A 349 -8.86 8.62 -2.43
CA VAL A 349 -8.21 9.86 -2.00
C VAL A 349 -8.01 9.85 -0.48
N ASN A 350 -9.00 9.38 0.28
CA ASN A 350 -8.89 9.24 1.74
C ASN A 350 -7.77 8.28 2.14
N LEU A 351 -7.63 7.13 1.44
CA LEU A 351 -6.52 6.20 1.67
C LEU A 351 -5.17 6.86 1.37
N GLN A 352 -5.05 7.56 0.25
CA GLN A 352 -3.82 8.26 -0.12
C GLN A 352 -3.50 9.39 0.87
N SER A 353 -4.51 10.09 1.39
CA SER A 353 -4.34 11.11 2.44
C SER A 353 -3.81 10.51 3.74
N MET A 354 -4.41 9.41 4.21
CA MET A 354 -3.91 8.70 5.41
C MET A 354 -2.45 8.27 5.24
N GLN A 355 -2.10 7.73 4.06
CA GLN A 355 -0.72 7.34 3.77
C GLN A 355 0.22 8.55 3.72
N ALA A 356 -0.26 9.70 3.21
CA ALA A 356 0.49 10.94 3.14
C ALA A 356 0.79 11.54 4.53
N TYR A 357 -0.05 11.25 5.53
CA TYR A 357 0.15 11.72 6.91
C TYR A 357 1.10 10.85 7.71
N ILE A 358 1.20 9.56 7.39
CA ILE A 358 2.01 8.57 8.12
C ILE A 358 3.37 8.33 7.44
N SER A 359 3.43 8.31 6.11
CA SER A 359 4.63 7.88 5.39
C SER A 359 5.86 8.80 5.50
N PRO A 360 5.75 10.15 5.58
CA PRO A 360 6.92 11.00 5.50
C PRO A 360 7.98 10.78 6.59
N PRO A 361 7.65 10.72 7.90
CA PRO A 361 8.66 10.46 8.92
C PRO A 361 9.30 9.07 8.79
N ILE A 362 8.53 8.07 8.35
CA ILE A 362 9.04 6.71 8.10
C ILE A 362 10.06 6.73 6.96
N VAL A 363 9.77 7.45 5.86
CA VAL A 363 10.67 7.56 4.70
C VAL A 363 11.95 8.29 5.07
N VAL A 364 11.86 9.36 5.87
CA VAL A 364 13.04 10.08 6.36
C VAL A 364 13.94 9.14 7.16
N VAL A 365 13.39 8.43 8.14
CA VAL A 365 14.14 7.47 8.96
C VAL A 365 14.72 6.35 8.11
N PHE A 366 13.97 5.84 7.15
CA PHE A 366 14.43 4.78 6.27
C PHE A 366 15.57 5.27 5.36
N LEU A 367 15.40 6.37 4.64
CA LEU A 367 16.39 6.85 3.68
C LEU A 367 17.61 7.46 4.38
N LEU A 368 17.42 8.46 5.26
CA LEU A 368 18.53 9.08 5.96
C LEU A 368 19.17 8.11 6.95
N GLY A 369 18.37 7.27 7.59
CA GLY A 369 18.88 6.22 8.46
C GLY A 369 19.79 5.24 7.75
N LEU A 370 19.49 4.82 6.52
CA LEU A 370 20.33 3.91 5.75
C LEU A 370 21.58 4.60 5.18
N PHE A 371 21.41 5.76 4.56
CA PHE A 371 22.45 6.34 3.71
C PHE A 371 23.29 7.43 4.40
N TRP A 372 22.76 8.09 5.45
CA TRP A 372 23.50 9.12 6.12
C TRP A 372 24.35 8.57 7.29
N LYS A 373 25.65 8.83 7.23
CA LYS A 373 26.63 8.24 8.17
C LYS A 373 26.54 8.80 9.60
N ARG A 374 26.00 10.02 9.79
CA ARG A 374 25.89 10.69 11.09
C ARG A 374 24.56 10.45 11.78
N ALA A 375 23.68 9.59 11.21
CA ALA A 375 22.40 9.26 11.79
C ALA A 375 22.56 8.61 13.17
N THR A 376 21.76 9.05 14.15
CA THR A 376 21.79 8.55 15.53
C THR A 376 20.47 7.89 15.92
N SER A 377 20.47 7.03 16.94
CA SER A 377 19.27 6.37 17.46
C SER A 377 18.24 7.37 17.98
N TYR A 378 18.70 8.45 18.62
CA TYR A 378 17.82 9.52 19.09
C TYR A 378 17.12 10.22 17.94
N ALA A 379 17.81 10.49 16.83
CA ALA A 379 17.22 11.11 15.65
C ALA A 379 16.11 10.22 15.06
N VAL A 380 16.33 8.92 14.95
CA VAL A 380 15.32 7.95 14.49
C VAL A 380 14.07 8.02 15.37
N ILE A 381 14.24 7.90 16.70
CA ILE A 381 13.12 7.87 17.65
C ILE A 381 12.32 9.17 17.62
N TRP A 382 13.01 10.32 17.76
CA TRP A 382 12.32 11.61 17.82
C TRP A 382 11.65 11.98 16.50
N THR A 383 12.26 11.66 15.36
CA THR A 383 11.64 11.89 14.05
C THR A 383 10.37 11.09 13.87
N LEU A 384 10.37 9.81 14.25
CA LEU A 384 9.15 8.99 14.20
C LEU A 384 8.09 9.55 15.16
N ILE A 385 8.43 9.79 16.42
CA ILE A 385 7.43 10.24 17.41
C ILE A 385 6.81 11.58 17.01
N ILE A 386 7.64 12.59 16.74
CA ILE A 386 7.15 13.95 16.44
C ILE A 386 6.42 13.97 15.10
N GLY A 387 6.99 13.32 14.07
CA GLY A 387 6.40 13.30 12.74
C GLY A 387 5.05 12.59 12.72
N GLU A 388 4.94 11.43 13.41
CA GLU A 388 3.68 10.70 13.50
C GLU A 388 2.62 11.43 14.35
N ILE A 389 3.01 12.13 15.41
CA ILE A 389 2.08 12.98 16.16
C ILE A 389 1.48 14.06 15.24
N ILE A 390 2.29 14.72 14.42
CA ILE A 390 1.80 15.74 13.48
C ILE A 390 0.89 15.11 12.43
N GLY A 391 1.25 13.96 11.88
CA GLY A 391 0.41 13.22 10.93
C GLY A 391 -0.93 12.80 11.53
N LEU A 392 -0.92 12.29 12.76
CA LEU A 392 -2.15 11.91 13.48
C LEU A 392 -3.01 13.12 13.83
N LEU A 393 -2.41 14.25 14.23
CA LEU A 393 -3.16 15.49 14.46
C LEU A 393 -3.85 15.97 13.18
N ARG A 394 -3.20 15.82 12.03
CA ARG A 394 -3.82 16.12 10.73
C ARG A 394 -5.00 15.18 10.44
N LEU A 395 -4.83 13.89 10.63
CA LEU A 395 -5.90 12.90 10.42
C LEU A 395 -7.11 13.16 11.32
N VAL A 396 -6.86 13.49 12.57
CA VAL A 396 -7.90 13.85 13.55
C VAL A 396 -8.60 15.16 13.16
N ALA A 397 -7.85 16.16 12.70
CA ALA A 397 -8.41 17.43 12.24
C ALA A 397 -9.31 17.25 11.01
N ASP A 398 -8.87 16.45 10.00
CA ASP A 398 -9.68 16.12 8.83
C ASP A 398 -11.02 15.48 9.24
N TYR A 399 -10.98 14.52 10.17
CA TYR A 399 -12.17 13.84 10.67
C TYR A 399 -13.14 14.82 11.36
N PHE A 400 -12.64 15.67 12.26
CA PHE A 400 -13.49 16.63 12.97
C PHE A 400 -14.08 17.71 12.05
N VAL A 401 -13.38 18.14 11.01
CA VAL A 401 -13.93 19.09 10.04
C VAL A 401 -15.07 18.47 9.23
N LEU A 402 -14.95 17.19 8.88
CA LEU A 402 -16.00 16.47 8.16
C LEU A 402 -17.27 16.26 9.00
N GLU A 403 -17.13 15.98 10.30
CA GLU A 403 -18.26 15.60 11.17
C GLU A 403 -18.94 16.79 11.87
N SER A 404 -18.20 17.83 12.26
CA SER A 404 -18.69 18.80 13.27
C SER A 404 -18.92 20.22 12.77
N ASN A 405 -18.88 20.49 11.44
CA ASN A 405 -19.02 21.85 10.89
C ASN A 405 -18.15 22.90 11.63
N LEU A 406 -16.92 22.53 11.98
CA LEU A 406 -16.00 23.40 12.68
C LEU A 406 -15.76 24.69 11.89
N THR A 407 -15.98 25.84 12.53
CA THR A 407 -15.78 27.18 11.92
C THR A 407 -14.43 27.80 12.24
N ASN A 408 -13.56 27.10 12.97
CA ASN A 408 -12.25 27.62 13.34
C ASN A 408 -11.34 27.77 12.11
N THR A 409 -11.02 29.00 11.75
CA THR A 409 -10.25 29.36 10.54
C THR A 409 -8.86 28.70 10.52
N ILE A 410 -8.20 28.53 11.66
CA ILE A 410 -6.87 27.90 11.73
C ILE A 410 -6.95 26.44 11.35
N VAL A 411 -7.94 25.71 11.91
CA VAL A 411 -8.15 24.29 11.61
C VAL A 411 -8.58 24.13 10.16
N LEU A 412 -9.48 24.96 9.66
CA LEU A 412 -9.92 24.94 8.26
C LEU A 412 -8.76 25.17 7.29
N ASN A 413 -7.89 26.17 7.54
CA ASN A 413 -6.70 26.40 6.71
C ASN A 413 -5.71 25.24 6.76
N PHE A 414 -5.56 24.59 7.92
CA PHE A 414 -4.70 23.43 8.07
C PHE A 414 -5.25 22.22 7.28
N VAL A 415 -6.57 22.00 7.31
CA VAL A 415 -7.26 20.90 6.62
C VAL A 415 -7.44 21.17 5.12
N SER A 416 -7.54 22.43 4.69
CA SER A 416 -7.66 22.79 3.26
C SER A 416 -6.37 22.55 2.46
N LEU A 417 -5.23 22.39 3.12
CA LEU A 417 -3.97 22.06 2.43
C LEU A 417 -4.08 20.66 1.81
N ASN A 418 -3.85 20.56 0.50
CA ASN A 418 -3.85 19.27 -0.20
C ASN A 418 -2.87 18.28 0.45
N TYR A 419 -3.26 17.02 0.58
CA TYR A 419 -2.51 15.97 1.27
C TYR A 419 -1.11 15.71 0.68
N LEU A 420 -0.93 15.92 -0.63
CA LEU A 420 0.38 15.77 -1.29
C LEU A 420 1.35 16.88 -0.90
N TYR A 421 0.86 18.12 -0.79
CA TYR A 421 1.67 19.24 -0.28
C TYR A 421 2.00 19.02 1.19
N PHE A 422 1.03 18.57 1.98
CA PHE A 422 1.26 18.25 3.38
C PHE A 422 2.33 17.16 3.55
N ALA A 423 2.32 16.10 2.73
CA ALA A 423 3.36 15.07 2.73
C ALA A 423 4.76 15.65 2.49
N GLY A 424 4.89 16.57 1.53
CA GLY A 424 6.15 17.27 1.25
C GLY A 424 6.63 18.13 2.42
N ILE A 425 5.72 18.88 3.05
CA ILE A 425 6.02 19.72 4.22
C ILE A 425 6.43 18.84 5.40
N LEU A 426 5.66 17.79 5.70
CA LEU A 426 5.96 16.88 6.81
C LEU A 426 7.28 16.13 6.59
N PHE A 427 7.59 15.74 5.34
CA PHE A 427 8.88 15.14 4.99
C PHE A 427 10.03 16.10 5.23
N SER A 428 9.90 17.36 4.82
CA SER A 428 10.92 18.40 5.01
C SER A 428 11.14 18.69 6.49
N PHE A 429 10.05 18.81 7.25
CA PHE A 429 10.10 19.02 8.70
C PHE A 429 10.71 17.81 9.43
N SER A 430 10.30 16.60 9.10
CA SER A 430 10.86 15.38 9.66
C SER A 430 12.35 15.23 9.32
N SER A 431 12.76 15.61 8.11
CA SER A 431 14.16 15.66 7.70
C SER A 431 14.95 16.66 8.53
N PHE A 432 14.40 17.84 8.77
CA PHE A 432 15.02 18.86 9.62
C PHE A 432 15.23 18.34 11.05
N ILE A 433 14.19 17.73 11.67
CA ILE A 433 14.33 17.12 13.01
C ILE A 433 15.44 16.06 12.99
N PHE A 434 15.40 15.16 12.01
CA PHE A 434 16.38 14.07 11.90
C PHE A 434 17.81 14.61 11.83
N LEU A 435 18.05 15.62 10.99
CA LEU A 435 19.36 16.26 10.82
C LEU A 435 19.82 16.96 12.11
N VAL A 436 18.97 17.81 12.70
CA VAL A 436 19.31 18.57 13.91
C VAL A 436 19.61 17.63 15.07
N VAL A 437 18.73 16.67 15.35
CA VAL A 437 18.93 15.72 16.45
C VAL A 437 20.18 14.88 16.23
N SER A 438 20.45 14.43 15.01
CA SER A 438 21.68 13.69 14.71
C SER A 438 22.95 14.50 14.89
N LEU A 439 22.93 15.80 14.59
CA LEU A 439 24.09 16.68 14.75
C LEU A 439 24.37 17.03 16.22
N VAL A 440 23.29 17.14 17.01
CA VAL A 440 23.39 17.47 18.46
C VAL A 440 23.74 16.23 19.29
N THR A 441 23.24 15.05 18.90
CA THR A 441 23.50 13.80 19.62
C THR A 441 24.68 13.06 18.98
N SER A 442 25.91 13.34 19.43
CA SER A 442 27.08 12.61 18.95
C SER A 442 27.15 11.20 19.56
N GLU A 443 26.64 10.19 18.88
CA GLU A 443 26.94 8.81 19.21
C GLU A 443 28.26 8.41 18.54
N LYS A 444 29.17 7.76 19.31
CA LYS A 444 30.39 7.17 18.75
C LYS A 444 30.02 6.05 17.76
N THR A 445 30.24 6.35 16.51
CA THR A 445 29.66 5.66 15.33
C THR A 445 30.45 4.40 14.89
N GLU A 446 31.07 3.63 15.76
CA GLU A 446 31.86 2.44 15.38
C GLU A 446 30.98 1.29 14.78
N LYS A 447 29.75 1.13 15.24
CA LYS A 447 28.82 0.12 14.69
C LYS A 447 28.29 0.45 13.28
N LEU A 448 28.26 1.73 12.93
CA LEU A 448 27.76 2.20 11.63
C LEU A 448 28.66 1.82 10.45
N TYR A 449 29.96 1.75 10.68
CA TYR A 449 30.95 1.47 9.63
C TYR A 449 30.86 0.03 9.08
N SER A 450 30.41 -0.92 9.91
CA SER A 450 30.35 -2.33 9.53
C SER A 450 29.23 -2.63 8.54
N ILE A 451 28.05 -2.03 8.70
CA ILE A 451 26.88 -2.28 7.82
C ILE A 451 27.07 -1.61 6.46
N ASN A 452 27.59 -0.36 6.44
CA ASN A 452 27.88 0.31 5.17
C ASN A 452 29.04 -0.38 4.41
N LYS A 453 30.04 -0.90 5.11
CA LYS A 453 31.12 -1.69 4.48
C LYS A 453 30.61 -3.02 3.92
N MET A 454 29.61 -3.63 4.55
CA MET A 454 28.95 -4.84 4.05
C MET A 454 28.02 -4.54 2.86
N ALA A 455 27.29 -3.42 2.89
CA ALA A 455 26.30 -3.08 1.85
C ALA A 455 26.95 -2.60 0.53
N PHE A 456 28.06 -1.86 0.61
CA PHE A 456 28.65 -1.19 -0.57
C PHE A 456 29.96 -1.79 -1.06
N ASN A 457 30.48 -2.84 -0.44
CA ASN A 457 31.67 -3.52 -0.95
C ASN A 457 31.29 -4.44 -2.12
N THR A 458 31.06 -3.82 -3.29
CA THR A 458 30.62 -4.46 -4.53
C THR A 458 31.67 -5.37 -5.16
N ASN A 459 32.92 -5.37 -4.66
CA ASN A 459 34.06 -6.03 -5.31
C ASN A 459 34.27 -7.50 -4.93
N LYS A 460 33.37 -8.16 -4.19
CA LYS A 460 33.47 -9.58 -3.83
C LYS A 460 32.28 -10.45 -4.20
N ILE A 461 31.56 -10.13 -5.28
CA ILE A 461 30.50 -10.99 -5.79
C ILE A 461 30.75 -11.23 -7.30
N ASN A 462 31.88 -11.77 -7.63
CA ASN A 462 32.12 -12.56 -8.84
C ASN A 462 32.88 -13.78 -8.37
N ASN A 463 32.17 -14.76 -7.86
CA ASN A 463 32.51 -16.19 -7.87
C ASN A 463 31.25 -16.96 -7.46
#